data_97cdbae4de3c9d82cdb5e9814f601e2d
#
_entry.id   97cdbae4de3c9d82cdb5e9814f601e2d
#
_cell.length_a   1.000
_cell.length_b   1.000
_cell.length_c   1.000
_cell.angle_alpha   90.00
_cell.angle_beta   90.00
_cell.angle_gamma   90.00
#
_symmetry.space_group_name_H-M   'P 1'
#
loop_
_entity.id
_entity.type
_entity.pdbx_description
1 polymer ?
#
loop_
_entity_poly.entity_id
_entity_poly.type
_entity_poly.pdbx_seq_one_letter_code
_entity_poly.pdbx_strand_id
1 'polypeptide(L)'
;KCKGLHFFIVGDMLELGDLAESAHKSLGEDVARYSIDYLVAVGELSAHVTQSAVAAGMNKKNTATASGHECAVAFIKKHSRPGDCLLVKGSRGSKMEEIIRLLVA
;
A
#
# COMPACT_ATOMS: atom_id res chain seq x y z
N LYS A 1 8.11 -13.81 -13.22
CA LYS A 1 8.18 -13.67 -11.77
C LYS A 1 9.03 -12.48 -11.35
N CYS A 2 8.71 -11.94 -10.20
CA CYS A 2 9.42 -10.79 -9.67
C CYS A 2 10.79 -11.19 -9.15
N LYS A 3 11.82 -10.54 -9.63
CA LYS A 3 13.19 -10.77 -9.17
C LYS A 3 13.67 -9.70 -8.19
N GLY A 4 12.93 -8.59 -8.11
CA GLY A 4 13.27 -7.49 -7.22
C GLY A 4 12.40 -7.46 -5.98
N LEU A 5 12.25 -6.28 -5.43
CA LEU A 5 11.47 -6.06 -4.23
C LEU A 5 9.96 -6.04 -4.54
N HIS A 6 9.18 -6.39 -3.54
CA HIS A 6 7.73 -6.41 -3.66
C HIS A 6 7.13 -5.19 -2.96
N PHE A 7 6.43 -4.36 -3.72
CA PHE A 7 5.72 -3.19 -3.21
C PHE A 7 4.23 -3.50 -3.19
N PHE A 8 3.58 -3.26 -2.07
CA PHE A 8 2.13 -3.35 -1.97
C PHE A 8 1.56 -1.97 -1.75
N ILE A 9 0.75 -1.51 -2.68
CA ILE A 9 0.13 -0.19 -2.64
C ILE A 9 -1.36 -0.39 -2.43
N VAL A 10 -1.88 0.11 -1.33
CA VAL A 10 -3.28 -0.11 -0.97
C VAL A 10 -3.99 1.23 -0.80
N GLY A 11 -5.15 1.34 -1.44
CA GLY A 11 -6.07 2.46 -1.26
C GLY A 11 -7.25 2.02 -0.42
N ASP A 12 -8.05 2.99 0.00
CA ASP A 12 -9.20 2.71 0.85
C ASP A 12 -10.20 1.79 0.16
N MET A 13 -10.65 0.77 0.89
CA MET A 13 -11.71 -0.12 0.44
C MET A 13 -13.03 0.43 0.95
N LEU A 14 -13.64 1.29 0.13
CA LEU A 14 -14.77 2.13 0.55
C LEU A 14 -16.10 1.39 0.65
N GLU A 15 -16.25 0.26 -0.03
CA GLU A 15 -17.50 -0.50 -0.07
C GLU A 15 -17.73 -1.39 1.14
N LEU A 16 -16.83 -1.43 2.10
CA LEU A 16 -16.91 -2.35 3.24
C LEU A 16 -17.76 -1.85 4.40
N GLY A 17 -18.14 -0.57 4.39
CA GLY A 17 -18.98 0.00 5.44
C GLY A 17 -18.37 -0.17 6.83
N ASP A 18 -19.16 -0.72 7.77
CA ASP A 18 -18.73 -0.87 9.16
C ASP A 18 -17.58 -1.84 9.36
N LEU A 19 -17.30 -2.69 8.37
CA LEU A 19 -16.19 -3.64 8.43
C LEU A 19 -14.88 -3.05 7.90
N ALA A 20 -14.90 -1.82 7.42
CA ALA A 20 -13.73 -1.23 6.75
C ALA A 20 -12.49 -1.19 7.65
N GLU A 21 -12.64 -0.71 8.88
CA GLU A 21 -11.50 -0.59 9.77
C GLU A 21 -10.87 -1.95 10.10
N SER A 22 -11.71 -2.94 10.46
CA SER A 22 -11.19 -4.27 10.81
C SER A 22 -10.58 -4.96 9.61
N ALA A 23 -11.17 -4.78 8.42
CA ALA A 23 -10.63 -5.37 7.19
C ALA A 23 -9.25 -4.78 6.85
N HIS A 24 -9.08 -3.47 7.00
CA HIS A 24 -7.79 -2.83 6.75
C HIS A 24 -6.74 -3.28 7.76
N LYS A 25 -7.12 -3.44 9.02
CA LYS A 25 -6.22 -3.96 10.05
C LYS A 25 -5.78 -5.39 9.76
N SER A 26 -6.73 -6.26 9.37
CA SER A 26 -6.40 -7.63 9.01
C SER A 26 -5.45 -7.69 7.82
N LEU A 27 -5.67 -6.83 6.83
CA LEU A 27 -4.79 -6.76 5.66
C LEU A 27 -3.37 -6.39 6.08
N GLY A 28 -3.21 -5.45 7.01
CA GLY A 28 -1.88 -5.07 7.51
C GLY A 28 -1.16 -6.22 8.17
N GLU A 29 -1.87 -7.01 8.97
CA GLU A 29 -1.31 -8.19 9.61
C GLU A 29 -0.86 -9.21 8.56
N ASP A 30 -1.66 -9.40 7.51
CA ASP A 30 -1.31 -10.32 6.43
C ASP A 30 -0.07 -9.84 5.67
N VAL A 31 0.02 -8.54 5.39
CA VAL A 31 1.17 -7.96 4.70
C VAL A 31 2.45 -8.25 5.48
N ALA A 32 2.41 -8.13 6.81
CA ALA A 32 3.57 -8.37 7.64
C ALA A 32 4.02 -9.83 7.63
N ARG A 33 3.12 -10.78 7.32
CA ARG A 33 3.45 -12.19 7.24
C ARG A 33 4.05 -12.60 5.91
N TYR A 34 3.75 -11.85 4.85
CA TYR A 34 4.19 -12.21 3.51
C TYR A 34 5.45 -11.43 3.15
N SER A 35 6.07 -11.83 2.05
CA SER A 35 7.33 -11.21 1.60
C SER A 35 7.10 -9.89 0.89
N ILE A 36 6.48 -8.96 1.59
CA ILE A 36 6.28 -7.59 1.11
C ILE A 36 7.41 -6.73 1.67
N ASP A 37 8.14 -6.07 0.80
CA ASP A 37 9.29 -5.27 1.19
C ASP A 37 8.90 -3.84 1.54
N TYR A 38 7.95 -3.26 0.79
CA TYR A 38 7.44 -1.91 1.03
C TYR A 38 5.92 -1.90 0.99
N LEU A 39 5.34 -1.17 1.91
CA LEU A 39 3.89 -0.99 2.01
C LEU A 39 3.55 0.49 1.92
N VAL A 40 2.73 0.85 0.94
CA VAL A 40 2.28 2.23 0.76
C VAL A 40 0.76 2.26 0.89
N ALA A 41 0.28 2.96 1.88
CA ALA A 41 -1.15 3.11 2.14
C ALA A 41 -1.60 4.51 1.73
N VAL A 42 -2.69 4.58 0.97
CA VAL A 42 -3.21 5.84 0.44
C VAL A 42 -4.63 6.04 0.96
N GLY A 43 -4.83 7.06 1.79
CA GLY A 43 -6.13 7.40 2.35
C GLY A 43 -6.22 7.12 3.85
N GLU A 44 -7.31 7.58 4.45
CA GLU A 44 -7.49 7.50 5.90
C GLU A 44 -7.69 6.08 6.41
N LEU A 45 -8.53 5.30 5.73
CA LEU A 45 -8.77 3.91 6.14
C LEU A 45 -7.52 3.07 5.96
N SER A 46 -6.78 3.33 4.90
CA SER A 46 -5.56 2.58 4.60
C SER A 46 -4.47 2.80 5.64
N ALA A 47 -4.53 3.88 6.41
CA ALA A 47 -3.59 4.09 7.51
C ALA A 47 -3.64 2.96 8.53
N HIS A 48 -4.80 2.29 8.69
CA HIS A 48 -4.90 1.11 9.56
C HIS A 48 -4.04 -0.04 9.05
N VAL A 49 -3.83 -0.13 7.74
CA VAL A 49 -2.99 -1.19 7.15
C VAL A 49 -1.53 -1.01 7.59
N THR A 50 -0.99 0.20 7.46
CA THR A 50 0.39 0.46 7.87
C THR A 50 0.57 0.31 9.38
N GLN A 51 -0.39 0.78 10.17
CA GLN A 51 -0.33 0.64 11.63
C GLN A 51 -0.32 -0.82 12.06
N SER A 52 -1.20 -1.63 11.49
CA SER A 52 -1.26 -3.06 11.80
C SER A 52 -0.02 -3.81 11.35
N ALA A 53 0.50 -3.48 10.17
CA ALA A 53 1.69 -4.13 9.64
C ALA A 53 2.89 -3.87 10.54
N VAL A 54 3.06 -2.63 10.99
CA VAL A 54 4.16 -2.28 11.91
C VAL A 54 3.97 -2.97 13.25
N ALA A 55 2.74 -2.99 13.78
CA ALA A 55 2.45 -3.68 15.02
C ALA A 55 2.74 -5.18 14.94
N ALA A 56 2.59 -5.77 13.76
CA ALA A 56 2.85 -7.19 13.53
C ALA A 56 4.31 -7.49 13.17
N GLY A 57 5.17 -6.49 13.15
CA GLY A 57 6.62 -6.69 13.02
C GLY A 57 7.27 -6.07 11.78
N MET A 58 6.51 -5.45 10.91
CA MET A 58 7.09 -4.82 9.71
C MET A 58 7.88 -3.57 10.10
N ASN A 59 9.02 -3.35 9.43
CA ASN A 59 9.85 -2.18 9.71
C ASN A 59 9.13 -0.91 9.25
N LYS A 60 8.97 0.04 10.20
CA LYS A 60 8.27 1.29 9.91
C LYS A 60 8.90 2.07 8.77
N LYS A 61 10.21 1.98 8.59
CA LYS A 61 10.92 2.68 7.50
C LYS A 61 10.49 2.19 6.12
N ASN A 62 9.94 0.99 6.05
CA ASN A 62 9.48 0.39 4.80
C ASN A 62 7.99 0.59 4.58
N THR A 63 7.37 1.47 5.37
CA THR A 63 5.96 1.80 5.22
C THR A 63 5.79 3.28 4.96
N ALA A 64 4.72 3.62 4.24
CA ALA A 64 4.35 5.02 4.03
C ALA A 64 2.83 5.13 4.05
N THR A 65 2.34 6.19 4.66
CA THR A 65 0.93 6.53 4.63
C THR A 65 0.82 7.85 3.87
N ALA A 66 0.20 7.81 2.71
CA ALA A 66 0.11 8.95 1.81
C ALA A 66 -1.30 9.54 1.84
N SER A 67 -1.38 10.86 1.79
CA SER A 67 -2.67 11.56 1.74
C SER A 67 -3.25 11.59 0.33
N GLY A 68 -2.45 11.31 -0.68
CA GLY A 68 -2.91 11.29 -2.07
C GLY A 68 -1.98 10.52 -2.98
N HIS A 69 -2.40 10.39 -4.23
CA HIS A 69 -1.68 9.57 -5.20
C HIS A 69 -0.27 10.07 -5.48
N GLU A 70 -0.10 11.38 -5.56
CA GLU A 70 1.20 11.96 -5.88
C GLU A 70 2.24 11.67 -4.81
N CYS A 71 1.84 11.73 -3.55
CA CYS A 71 2.70 11.41 -2.43
C CYS A 71 3.13 9.95 -2.46
N ALA A 72 2.19 9.06 -2.77
CA ALA A 72 2.47 7.63 -2.91
C ALA A 72 3.44 7.36 -4.05
N VAL A 73 3.23 8.01 -5.19
CA VAL A 73 4.10 7.86 -6.36
C VAL A 73 5.52 8.32 -6.04
N ALA A 74 5.66 9.43 -5.32
CA ALA A 74 6.98 9.94 -4.94
C ALA A 74 7.74 8.93 -4.08
N PHE A 75 7.06 8.30 -3.12
CA PHE A 75 7.67 7.28 -2.28
C PHE A 75 8.09 6.07 -3.12
N ILE A 76 7.22 5.60 -4.01
CA ILE A 76 7.52 4.45 -4.86
C ILE A 76 8.72 4.74 -5.75
N LYS A 77 8.76 5.90 -6.40
CA LYS A 77 9.87 6.27 -7.28
C LYS A 77 11.19 6.37 -6.55
N LYS A 78 11.14 6.82 -5.30
CA LYS A 78 12.35 6.95 -4.48
C LYS A 78 12.97 5.59 -4.15
N HIS A 79 12.13 4.58 -3.94
CA HIS A 79 12.59 3.28 -3.43
C HIS A 79 12.60 2.16 -4.47
N SER A 80 11.86 2.30 -5.57
CA SER A 80 11.75 1.23 -6.55
C SER A 80 12.89 1.27 -7.57
N ARG A 81 13.17 0.11 -8.14
CA ARG A 81 14.18 -0.08 -9.19
C ARG A 81 13.62 -0.99 -10.26
N PRO A 82 14.20 -0.99 -11.47
CA PRO A 82 13.78 -1.94 -12.50
C PRO A 82 13.85 -3.37 -11.98
N GLY A 83 12.81 -4.15 -12.25
CA GLY A 83 12.70 -5.53 -11.77
C GLY A 83 11.84 -5.68 -10.54
N ASP A 84 11.49 -4.59 -9.86
CA ASP A 84 10.60 -4.65 -8.71
C ASP A 84 9.16 -4.85 -9.15
N CYS A 85 8.36 -5.47 -8.29
CA CYS A 85 6.96 -5.75 -8.55
C CYS A 85 6.06 -4.87 -7.70
N LEU A 86 5.01 -4.33 -8.30
CA LEU A 86 4.03 -3.51 -7.61
C LEU A 86 2.66 -4.18 -7.68
N LEU A 87 2.06 -4.39 -6.52
CA LEU A 87 0.68 -4.86 -6.41
C LEU A 87 -0.17 -3.72 -5.89
N VAL A 88 -1.17 -3.35 -6.64
CA VAL A 88 -2.04 -2.21 -6.30
C VAL A 88 -3.44 -2.73 -5.99
N LYS A 89 -3.97 -2.34 -4.84
CA LYS A 89 -5.30 -2.76 -4.38
C LYS A 89 -6.06 -1.58 -3.79
N GLY A 90 -7.36 -1.52 -4.08
CA GLY A 90 -8.24 -0.50 -3.55
C GLY A 90 -9.56 -0.52 -4.28
N SER A 91 -10.57 0.14 -3.73
CA SER A 91 -11.85 0.24 -4.42
C SER A 91 -11.80 1.31 -5.51
N ARG A 92 -12.80 1.28 -6.39
CA ARG A 92 -12.88 2.25 -7.49
C ARG A 92 -12.88 3.69 -6.98
N GLY A 93 -13.52 3.93 -5.84
CA GLY A 93 -13.58 5.26 -5.26
C GLY A 93 -12.23 5.81 -4.83
N SER A 94 -11.26 4.94 -4.59
CA SER A 94 -9.91 5.37 -4.24
C SER A 94 -9.03 5.67 -5.46
N LYS A 95 -9.50 5.32 -6.65
CA LYS A 95 -8.86 5.65 -7.95
C LYS A 95 -7.39 5.26 -8.01
N MET A 96 -7.09 4.06 -7.55
CA MET A 96 -5.70 3.59 -7.47
C MET A 96 -5.03 3.45 -8.85
N GLU A 97 -5.81 3.36 -9.93
CA GLU A 97 -5.26 3.34 -11.28
C GLU A 97 -4.49 4.63 -11.62
N GLU A 98 -4.77 5.73 -10.92
CA GLU A 98 -4.02 6.97 -11.11
C GLU A 98 -2.57 6.82 -10.69
N ILE A 99 -2.29 5.97 -9.71
CA ILE A 99 -0.91 5.72 -9.28
C ILE A 99 -0.14 5.07 -10.43
N ILE A 100 -0.74 4.07 -11.08
CA ILE A 100 -0.11 3.40 -12.20
C ILE A 100 0.14 4.39 -13.34
N ARG A 101 -0.86 5.23 -13.64
CA ARG A 101 -0.73 6.23 -14.69
C ARG A 101 0.43 7.19 -14.42
N LEU A 102 0.56 7.66 -13.18
CA LEU A 102 1.62 8.60 -12.80
C LEU A 102 3.00 7.94 -12.81
N LEU A 103 3.07 6.64 -12.52
CA LEU A 103 4.34 5.92 -12.50
C LEU A 103 4.91 5.72 -13.91
N VAL A 104 4.05 5.57 -14.91
CA VAL A 104 4.50 5.35 -16.29
C VAL A 104 4.61 6.63 -17.11
N ALA A 105 4.22 7.76 -16.54
CA ALA A 105 4.26 9.05 -17.24
C ALA A 105 5.68 9.58 -17.42
#